data_b05ac0b86f4595344a9e761a01a7a3a3
#
_entry.id   b05ac0b86f4595344a9e761a01a7a3a3
#
_cell.length_a   1.000
_cell.length_b   1.000
_cell.length_c   1.000
_cell.angle_alpha   90.00
_cell.angle_beta   90.00
_cell.angle_gamma   90.00
#
_symmetry.space_group_name_H-M   'P 1'
#
loop_
_entity.id
_entity.type
_entity.pdbx_description
1 polymer ?
#
loop_
_entity_poly.entity_id
_entity_poly.type
_entity_poly.pdbx_seq_one_letter_code
_entity_poly.pdbx_strand_id
1 'polypeptide(L)'
;MREPQLGVAVGKRGIGKTYTTLKMLNDYVSNKTPRRVLIMDVNDEFSSIKALNIMDVPKFSSHPKIEIRRIRPFNPDGSKMTLEDVCQVLYYILENFKGGLLLIEDINKYLTHHFPKDVVGAICTNRHSDLDIVMHYQAIGKVPTTVWENVNWVRFHKNNQAVNRHSKKFEDIEEMMKIAECIVDFQYENGNERFYLYCDIDWGKIKGKITEDLALQGIEDYMMKNYSKVITPETRKINLQGEKVFKTTAEATMYKKKELLLNYFSKH
;
A
#
# COMPACT_ATOMS: atom_id res chain seq x y z
N MET A 1 -4.36 20.46 10.70
CA MET A 1 -5.06 19.93 9.51
C MET A 1 -4.40 18.60 9.19
N ARG A 2 -5.17 17.53 8.93
CA ARG A 2 -4.59 16.21 8.56
C ARG A 2 -3.99 16.32 7.16
N GLU A 3 -2.78 15.81 6.97
CA GLU A 3 -2.22 15.70 5.63
C GLU A 3 -2.89 14.57 4.83
N PRO A 4 -3.28 14.82 3.57
CA PRO A 4 -3.76 13.79 2.68
C PRO A 4 -2.70 12.72 2.42
N GLN A 5 -3.14 11.49 2.27
CA GLN A 5 -2.24 10.35 2.15
C GLN A 5 -2.39 9.63 0.81
N LEU A 6 -1.27 9.14 0.31
CA LEU A 6 -1.22 8.20 -0.81
C LEU A 6 -0.96 6.80 -0.24
N GLY A 7 -1.93 5.91 -0.41
CA GLY A 7 -1.85 4.52 0.00
C GLY A 7 -1.81 3.56 -1.19
N VAL A 8 -1.09 2.46 -1.03
CA VAL A 8 -1.02 1.39 -2.03
C VAL A 8 -1.42 0.06 -1.41
N ALA A 9 -2.33 -0.67 -2.03
CA ALA A 9 -2.66 -2.04 -1.65
C ALA A 9 -2.12 -3.01 -2.70
N VAL A 10 -1.16 -3.86 -2.30
CA VAL A 10 -0.53 -4.84 -3.18
C VAL A 10 -0.88 -6.27 -2.78
N GLY A 11 -1.04 -7.15 -3.77
CA GLY A 11 -1.28 -8.57 -3.53
C GLY A 11 -1.91 -9.28 -4.72
N LYS A 12 -1.74 -10.58 -4.80
CA LYS A 12 -2.27 -11.40 -5.90
C LYS A 12 -3.80 -11.29 -6.02
N ARG A 13 -4.34 -11.72 -7.15
CA ARG A 13 -5.80 -11.78 -7.37
C ARG A 13 -6.45 -12.75 -6.39
N GLY A 14 -7.66 -12.44 -5.93
CA GLY A 14 -8.48 -13.31 -5.06
C GLY A 14 -8.09 -13.31 -3.58
N ILE A 15 -7.09 -12.52 -3.15
CA ILE A 15 -6.58 -12.48 -1.77
C ILE A 15 -7.44 -11.62 -0.80
N GLY A 16 -8.56 -11.08 -1.27
CA GLY A 16 -9.46 -10.28 -0.42
C GLY A 16 -9.16 -8.78 -0.36
N LYS A 17 -8.36 -8.22 -1.28
CA LYS A 17 -8.08 -6.76 -1.32
C LYS A 17 -9.35 -5.94 -1.37
N THR A 18 -10.25 -6.23 -2.32
CA THR A 18 -11.52 -5.50 -2.51
C THR A 18 -12.40 -5.56 -1.26
N TYR A 19 -12.52 -6.76 -0.62
CA TYR A 19 -13.26 -6.92 0.62
C TYR A 19 -12.71 -6.05 1.76
N THR A 20 -11.40 -6.08 1.96
CA THR A 20 -10.73 -5.28 2.99
C THR A 20 -10.87 -3.78 2.71
N THR A 21 -10.81 -3.41 1.43
CA THR A 21 -10.98 -2.02 1.03
C THR A 21 -12.40 -1.53 1.28
N LEU A 22 -13.43 -2.30 0.96
CA LEU A 22 -14.82 -1.92 1.26
C LEU A 22 -15.02 -1.63 2.75
N LYS A 23 -14.42 -2.44 3.64
CA LYS A 23 -14.45 -2.17 5.07
C LYS A 23 -13.78 -0.84 5.40
N MET A 24 -12.58 -0.60 4.87
CA MET A 24 -11.85 0.66 5.06
C MET A 24 -12.65 1.87 4.54
N LEU A 25 -13.32 1.77 3.38
CA LEU A 25 -14.14 2.85 2.83
C LEU A 25 -15.37 3.14 3.71
N ASN A 26 -16.02 2.11 4.24
CA ASN A 26 -17.14 2.28 5.17
C ASN A 26 -16.68 2.95 6.48
N ASP A 27 -15.54 2.53 7.02
CA ASP A 27 -14.93 3.18 8.19
C ASP A 27 -14.58 4.65 7.91
N TYR A 28 -14.13 4.96 6.70
CA TYR A 28 -13.76 6.31 6.27
C TYR A 28 -14.96 7.26 6.21
N VAL A 29 -16.11 6.82 5.72
CA VAL A 29 -17.33 7.65 5.65
C VAL A 29 -18.09 7.74 6.98
N SER A 30 -17.79 6.88 7.94
CA SER A 30 -18.48 6.81 9.24
C SER A 30 -17.61 7.18 10.45
N ASN A 31 -16.37 7.64 10.23
CA ASN A 31 -15.50 8.06 11.32
C ASN A 31 -15.90 9.42 11.94
N LYS A 32 -15.14 9.92 12.93
CA LYS A 32 -15.42 11.19 13.61
C LYS A 32 -15.39 12.43 12.69
N THR A 33 -14.63 12.36 11.60
CA THR A 33 -14.53 13.41 10.57
C THR A 33 -14.83 12.78 9.21
N PRO A 34 -16.11 12.46 8.96
CA PRO A 34 -16.48 11.68 7.79
C PRO A 34 -16.26 12.48 6.50
N ARG A 35 -15.76 11.82 5.47
CA ARG A 35 -15.48 12.42 4.17
C ARG A 35 -16.02 11.52 3.06
N ARG A 36 -16.27 12.06 1.89
CA ARG A 36 -16.79 11.34 0.72
C ARG A 36 -15.76 10.39 0.17
N VAL A 37 -16.25 9.34 -0.48
CA VAL A 37 -15.42 8.39 -1.20
C VAL A 37 -15.90 8.27 -2.64
N LEU A 38 -14.95 8.34 -3.55
CA LEU A 38 -15.16 8.07 -4.97
C LEU A 38 -14.31 6.87 -5.38
N ILE A 39 -14.92 5.92 -6.07
CA ILE A 39 -14.25 4.73 -6.58
C ILE A 39 -14.19 4.83 -8.11
N MET A 40 -13.00 4.76 -8.67
CA MET A 40 -12.82 4.48 -10.09
C MET A 40 -12.82 2.98 -10.31
N ASP A 41 -13.99 2.46 -10.68
CA ASP A 41 -14.31 1.02 -10.76
C ASP A 41 -14.20 0.51 -12.20
N VAL A 42 -13.00 0.27 -12.64
CA VAL A 42 -12.69 -0.13 -14.02
C VAL A 42 -13.07 -1.59 -14.34
N ASN A 43 -13.30 -2.40 -13.33
CA ASN A 43 -13.65 -3.83 -13.49
C ASN A 43 -15.12 -4.14 -13.15
N ASP A 44 -15.90 -3.14 -12.74
CA ASP A 44 -17.28 -3.31 -12.25
C ASP A 44 -17.38 -4.24 -11.01
N GLU A 45 -16.36 -4.20 -10.15
CA GLU A 45 -16.27 -5.06 -8.94
C GLU A 45 -17.10 -4.52 -7.76
N PHE A 46 -17.47 -3.23 -7.78
CA PHE A 46 -18.21 -2.55 -6.71
C PHE A 46 -19.70 -2.37 -7.07
N SER A 47 -20.34 -3.40 -7.65
CA SER A 47 -21.72 -3.34 -8.18
C SER A 47 -22.76 -2.91 -7.14
N SER A 48 -22.55 -3.18 -5.85
CA SER A 48 -23.42 -2.75 -4.76
C SER A 48 -23.37 -1.23 -4.47
N ILE A 49 -22.38 -0.52 -5.00
CA ILE A 49 -22.21 0.92 -4.80
C ILE A 49 -22.86 1.68 -5.95
N LYS A 50 -23.65 2.70 -5.61
CA LYS A 50 -24.38 3.51 -6.59
C LYS A 50 -23.41 4.23 -7.51
N ALA A 51 -23.65 4.08 -8.83
CA ALA A 51 -22.85 4.78 -9.84
C ALA A 51 -23.11 6.30 -9.81
N LEU A 52 -22.09 7.05 -10.21
CA LEU A 52 -22.09 8.49 -10.42
C LEU A 52 -21.73 8.74 -11.89
N ASN A 53 -22.45 9.67 -12.54
CA ASN A 53 -22.00 10.14 -13.84
C ASN A 53 -20.72 10.97 -13.69
N ILE A 54 -19.77 10.82 -14.60
CA ILE A 54 -18.50 11.54 -14.53
C ILE A 54 -18.70 13.06 -14.50
N MET A 55 -19.67 13.58 -15.25
CA MET A 55 -19.98 15.01 -15.28
C MET A 55 -20.54 15.56 -13.96
N ASP A 56 -21.02 14.67 -13.07
CA ASP A 56 -21.52 15.05 -11.75
C ASP A 56 -20.40 15.05 -10.66
N VAL A 57 -19.16 14.73 -10.98
CA VAL A 57 -18.04 14.73 -10.02
C VAL A 57 -17.86 16.07 -9.30
N PRO A 58 -17.86 17.24 -9.96
CA PRO A 58 -17.73 18.53 -9.26
C PRO A 58 -18.88 18.77 -8.28
N LYS A 59 -20.10 18.43 -8.66
CA LYS A 59 -21.29 18.52 -7.81
C LYS A 59 -21.20 17.56 -6.62
N PHE A 60 -20.78 16.33 -6.86
CA PHE A 60 -20.55 15.34 -5.79
C PHE A 60 -19.43 15.81 -4.84
N SER A 61 -18.36 16.39 -5.36
CA SER A 61 -17.25 16.92 -4.57
C SER A 61 -17.69 18.00 -3.57
N SER A 62 -18.65 18.86 -3.93
CA SER A 62 -19.17 19.95 -3.09
C SER A 62 -20.44 19.58 -2.30
N HIS A 63 -21.04 18.42 -2.55
CA HIS A 63 -22.31 18.04 -1.95
C HIS A 63 -22.19 17.80 -0.44
N PRO A 64 -23.11 18.27 0.43
CA PRO A 64 -23.00 18.11 1.88
C PRO A 64 -23.12 16.66 2.37
N LYS A 65 -23.80 15.79 1.60
CA LYS A 65 -23.99 14.39 1.99
C LYS A 65 -22.70 13.60 1.87
N ILE A 66 -22.35 12.90 2.95
CA ILE A 66 -21.22 11.98 3.00
C ILE A 66 -21.69 10.60 2.54
N GLU A 67 -21.13 10.11 1.45
CA GLU A 67 -21.46 8.81 0.88
C GLU A 67 -20.32 8.26 0.00
N ILE A 68 -20.44 6.98 -0.37
CA ILE A 68 -19.55 6.31 -1.31
C ILE A 68 -20.26 6.27 -2.67
N ARG A 69 -19.55 6.67 -3.71
CA ARG A 69 -19.99 6.58 -5.11
C ARG A 69 -18.93 5.93 -5.95
N ARG A 70 -19.32 5.37 -7.10
CA ARG A 70 -18.39 4.82 -8.07
C ARG A 70 -18.60 5.41 -9.46
N ILE A 71 -17.51 5.54 -10.19
CA ILE A 71 -17.50 5.84 -11.63
C ILE A 71 -17.09 4.58 -12.35
N ARG A 72 -17.89 4.21 -13.35
CA ARG A 72 -17.61 3.12 -14.28
C ARG A 72 -17.16 3.75 -15.60
N PRO A 73 -15.90 3.53 -16.01
CA PRO A 73 -15.41 4.05 -17.30
C PRO A 73 -15.89 3.15 -18.46
N PHE A 74 -17.21 3.19 -18.71
CA PHE A 74 -17.87 2.50 -19.79
C PHE A 74 -18.59 3.52 -20.69
N ASN A 75 -18.64 3.21 -21.96
CA ASN A 75 -19.40 4.00 -22.92
C ASN A 75 -20.92 3.90 -22.65
N PRO A 76 -21.74 4.84 -23.17
CA PRO A 76 -23.19 4.79 -23.00
C PRO A 76 -23.87 3.51 -23.52
N ASP A 77 -23.27 2.85 -24.52
CA ASP A 77 -23.71 1.57 -25.07
C ASP A 77 -23.31 0.35 -24.22
N GLY A 78 -22.62 0.58 -23.10
CA GLY A 78 -22.12 -0.46 -22.21
C GLY A 78 -20.79 -1.10 -22.63
N SER A 79 -20.21 -0.69 -23.72
CA SER A 79 -18.86 -1.13 -24.12
C SER A 79 -17.79 -0.54 -23.21
N LYS A 80 -16.63 -1.21 -23.14
CA LYS A 80 -15.49 -0.69 -22.37
C LYS A 80 -14.86 0.50 -23.08
N MET A 81 -14.54 1.53 -22.33
CA MET A 81 -13.73 2.64 -22.81
C MET A 81 -12.32 2.19 -23.23
N THR A 82 -11.70 2.92 -24.14
CA THR A 82 -10.29 2.74 -24.49
C THR A 82 -9.40 3.08 -23.30
N LEU A 83 -8.12 2.71 -23.37
CA LEU A 83 -7.13 3.09 -22.35
C LEU A 83 -6.98 4.61 -22.22
N GLU A 84 -7.02 5.30 -23.34
CA GLU A 84 -6.91 6.76 -23.40
C GLU A 84 -8.10 7.42 -22.72
N ASP A 85 -9.33 6.98 -23.04
CA ASP A 85 -10.54 7.47 -22.40
C ASP A 85 -10.53 7.23 -20.89
N VAL A 86 -10.10 6.05 -20.43
CA VAL A 86 -9.97 5.73 -19.00
C VAL A 86 -8.96 6.67 -18.31
N CYS A 87 -7.86 7.00 -18.98
CA CYS A 87 -6.89 7.99 -18.45
C CYS A 87 -7.50 9.38 -18.37
N GLN A 88 -8.27 9.80 -19.38
CA GLN A 88 -8.97 11.07 -19.36
C GLN A 88 -10.02 11.14 -18.25
N VAL A 89 -10.77 10.05 -18.03
CA VAL A 89 -11.71 9.92 -16.90
C VAL A 89 -10.98 10.10 -15.57
N LEU A 90 -9.85 9.41 -15.38
CA LEU A 90 -9.06 9.53 -14.15
C LEU A 90 -8.53 10.95 -13.95
N TYR A 91 -8.00 11.56 -15.00
CA TYR A 91 -7.52 12.94 -14.96
C TYR A 91 -8.63 13.90 -14.57
N TYR A 92 -9.81 13.77 -15.20
CA TYR A 92 -10.97 14.59 -14.87
C TYR A 92 -11.40 14.42 -13.40
N ILE A 93 -11.35 13.19 -12.86
CA ILE A 93 -11.66 12.94 -11.44
C ILE A 93 -10.65 13.68 -10.55
N LEU A 94 -9.35 13.54 -10.82
CA LEU A 94 -8.29 14.17 -10.01
C LEU A 94 -8.37 15.69 -10.00
N GLU A 95 -8.80 16.30 -11.10
CA GLU A 95 -9.01 17.74 -11.21
C GLU A 95 -10.24 18.24 -10.43
N ASN A 96 -11.31 17.44 -10.37
CA ASN A 96 -12.64 17.89 -9.94
C ASN A 96 -13.10 17.30 -8.61
N PHE A 97 -12.50 16.21 -8.11
CA PHE A 97 -12.84 15.62 -6.83
C PHE A 97 -11.84 16.03 -5.76
N LYS A 98 -12.31 16.73 -4.72
CA LYS A 98 -11.50 17.28 -3.63
C LYS A 98 -12.10 16.95 -2.29
N GLY A 99 -11.28 16.97 -1.26
CA GLY A 99 -11.76 16.85 0.11
C GLY A 99 -12.37 15.48 0.45
N GLY A 100 -11.78 14.37 -0.03
CA GLY A 100 -12.30 13.02 0.15
C GLY A 100 -11.25 11.93 0.02
N LEU A 101 -11.72 10.72 -0.34
CA LEU A 101 -10.86 9.60 -0.69
C LEU A 101 -11.20 9.10 -2.10
N LEU A 102 -10.20 9.01 -2.95
CA LEU A 102 -10.28 8.37 -4.25
C LEU A 102 -9.66 6.97 -4.19
N LEU A 103 -10.47 5.95 -4.45
CA LEU A 103 -9.98 4.60 -4.70
C LEU A 103 -9.81 4.40 -6.21
N ILE A 104 -8.61 4.00 -6.62
CA ILE A 104 -8.30 3.64 -8.00
C ILE A 104 -8.07 2.12 -8.06
N GLU A 105 -9.06 1.40 -8.62
CA GLU A 105 -9.03 -0.05 -8.68
C GLU A 105 -8.26 -0.55 -9.90
N ASP A 106 -7.38 -1.52 -9.67
CA ASP A 106 -6.68 -2.35 -10.68
C ASP A 106 -6.06 -1.57 -11.87
N ILE A 107 -5.48 -0.43 -11.55
CA ILE A 107 -4.93 0.54 -12.51
C ILE A 107 -3.91 -0.07 -13.48
N ASN A 108 -3.28 -1.20 -13.10
CA ASN A 108 -2.29 -1.90 -13.93
C ASN A 108 -2.80 -2.37 -15.28
N LYS A 109 -4.09 -2.57 -15.43
CA LYS A 109 -4.67 -3.02 -16.70
C LYS A 109 -4.71 -1.91 -17.74
N TYR A 110 -4.70 -0.68 -17.27
CA TYR A 110 -4.97 0.50 -18.08
C TYR A 110 -3.75 1.38 -18.24
N LEU A 111 -2.82 1.34 -17.30
CA LEU A 111 -1.60 2.13 -17.31
C LEU A 111 -0.39 1.17 -17.41
N THR A 112 -0.21 0.58 -18.59
CA THR A 112 0.99 -0.17 -18.92
C THR A 112 2.16 0.80 -19.09
N HIS A 113 3.30 0.52 -18.46
CA HIS A 113 4.64 1.12 -18.58
C HIS A 113 4.79 2.65 -18.58
N HIS A 114 3.80 3.44 -19.02
CA HIS A 114 3.86 4.91 -18.99
C HIS A 114 2.55 5.48 -18.45
N PHE A 115 2.55 5.78 -17.16
CA PHE A 115 1.56 6.72 -16.61
C PHE A 115 1.70 8.04 -17.39
N PRO A 116 0.62 8.61 -17.94
CA PRO A 116 0.69 9.96 -18.47
C PRO A 116 1.25 10.90 -17.38
N LYS A 117 2.23 11.73 -17.73
CA LYS A 117 2.91 12.60 -16.76
C LYS A 117 1.91 13.45 -15.96
N ASP A 118 0.83 13.86 -16.59
CA ASP A 118 -0.21 14.69 -15.97
C ASP A 118 -0.98 13.91 -14.88
N VAL A 119 -1.27 12.63 -15.10
CA VAL A 119 -1.92 11.76 -14.10
C VAL A 119 -0.99 11.50 -12.90
N VAL A 120 0.30 11.23 -13.17
CA VAL A 120 1.30 11.08 -12.11
C VAL A 120 1.44 12.37 -11.32
N GLY A 121 1.57 13.50 -12.01
CA GLY A 121 1.62 14.82 -11.40
C GLY A 121 0.43 15.07 -10.48
N ALA A 122 -0.79 14.82 -10.97
CA ALA A 122 -2.01 15.00 -10.19
C ALA A 122 -2.09 14.07 -8.96
N ILE A 123 -1.62 12.82 -9.05
CA ILE A 123 -1.53 11.90 -7.93
C ILE A 123 -0.52 12.40 -6.89
N CYS A 124 0.66 12.82 -7.33
CA CYS A 124 1.72 13.30 -6.44
C CYS A 124 1.40 14.67 -5.80
N THR A 125 0.48 15.44 -6.39
CA THR A 125 0.00 16.72 -5.85
C THR A 125 -1.31 16.62 -5.07
N ASN A 126 -1.75 15.42 -4.68
CA ASN A 126 -2.97 15.15 -3.94
C ASN A 126 -3.14 16.02 -2.68
N ARG A 127 -2.04 16.46 -2.08
CA ARG A 127 -2.02 17.36 -0.90
C ARG A 127 -2.73 18.69 -1.18
N HIS A 128 -2.56 19.26 -2.37
CA HIS A 128 -3.21 20.51 -2.76
C HIS A 128 -4.73 20.39 -2.93
N SER A 129 -5.22 19.19 -3.18
CA SER A 129 -6.65 18.90 -3.35
C SER A 129 -7.31 18.37 -2.06
N ASP A 130 -6.57 18.26 -0.95
CA ASP A 130 -7.04 17.62 0.29
C ASP A 130 -7.66 16.23 0.03
N LEU A 131 -7.01 15.45 -0.86
CA LEU A 131 -7.50 14.19 -1.38
C LEU A 131 -6.65 13.01 -0.94
N ASP A 132 -7.21 12.10 -0.16
CA ASP A 132 -6.59 10.81 0.06
C ASP A 132 -6.72 9.94 -1.21
N ILE A 133 -5.65 9.26 -1.60
CA ILE A 133 -5.68 8.36 -2.76
C ILE A 133 -5.27 6.97 -2.31
N VAL A 134 -6.03 5.97 -2.74
CA VAL A 134 -5.69 4.55 -2.54
C VAL A 134 -5.66 3.86 -3.89
N MET A 135 -4.55 3.19 -4.18
CA MET A 135 -4.33 2.50 -5.46
C MET A 135 -4.18 1.00 -5.22
N HIS A 136 -4.89 0.19 -6.01
CA HIS A 136 -4.77 -1.25 -5.98
C HIS A 136 -3.86 -1.78 -7.08
N TYR A 137 -2.93 -2.64 -6.68
CA TYR A 137 -2.02 -3.34 -7.59
C TYR A 137 -2.04 -4.86 -7.34
N GLN A 138 -1.93 -5.63 -8.41
CA GLN A 138 -1.92 -7.10 -8.33
C GLN A 138 -0.55 -7.66 -7.92
N ALA A 139 0.51 -6.88 -8.05
CA ALA A 139 1.86 -7.28 -7.66
C ALA A 139 2.71 -6.06 -7.31
N ILE A 140 3.66 -6.25 -6.40
CA ILE A 140 4.57 -5.21 -5.93
C ILE A 140 5.41 -4.60 -7.07
N GLY A 141 5.86 -5.42 -8.00
CA GLY A 141 6.64 -4.97 -9.15
C GLY A 141 5.88 -4.13 -10.17
N LYS A 142 4.55 -4.12 -10.08
CA LYS A 142 3.66 -3.33 -10.95
C LYS A 142 3.50 -1.89 -10.50
N VAL A 143 3.83 -1.58 -9.25
CA VAL A 143 3.79 -0.21 -8.72
C VAL A 143 4.90 0.60 -9.37
N PRO A 144 4.61 1.75 -10.00
CA PRO A 144 5.61 2.63 -10.58
C PRO A 144 6.56 3.21 -9.53
N THR A 145 7.81 3.50 -9.92
CA THR A 145 8.80 4.10 -9.01
C THR A 145 8.33 5.45 -8.46
N THR A 146 7.74 6.28 -9.31
CA THR A 146 7.18 7.59 -8.91
C THR A 146 6.06 7.49 -7.86
N VAL A 147 5.30 6.39 -7.85
CA VAL A 147 4.33 6.12 -6.77
C VAL A 147 5.06 5.73 -5.49
N TRP A 148 6.11 4.89 -5.57
CA TRP A 148 6.92 4.51 -4.40
C TRP A 148 7.57 5.71 -3.71
N GLU A 149 8.00 6.71 -4.46
CA GLU A 149 8.62 7.95 -3.95
C GLU A 149 7.65 8.84 -3.17
N ASN A 150 6.34 8.62 -3.31
CA ASN A 150 5.30 9.47 -2.71
C ASN A 150 4.33 8.71 -1.80
N VAL A 151 4.46 7.39 -1.67
CA VAL A 151 3.55 6.58 -0.87
C VAL A 151 3.78 6.78 0.63
N ASN A 152 2.69 6.98 1.38
CA ASN A 152 2.73 7.11 2.84
C ASN A 152 2.57 5.75 3.54
N TRP A 153 1.78 4.84 2.95
CA TRP A 153 1.59 3.50 3.51
C TRP A 153 1.29 2.45 2.44
N VAL A 154 1.68 1.22 2.73
CA VAL A 154 1.41 0.05 1.89
C VAL A 154 0.59 -0.97 2.67
N ARG A 155 -0.57 -1.36 2.16
CA ARG A 155 -1.29 -2.54 2.62
C ARG A 155 -0.77 -3.75 1.86
N PHE A 156 -0.03 -4.57 2.57
CA PHE A 156 0.69 -5.70 2.01
C PHE A 156 -0.10 -7.00 2.22
N HIS A 157 -0.54 -7.61 1.14
CA HIS A 157 -1.13 -8.94 1.10
C HIS A 157 -0.17 -9.93 0.42
N LYS A 158 -0.51 -11.23 0.43
CA LYS A 158 0.29 -12.24 -0.29
C LYS A 158 0.49 -11.85 -1.75
N ASN A 159 1.74 -11.77 -2.16
CA ASN A 159 2.19 -11.46 -3.51
C ASN A 159 2.73 -12.69 -4.23
N ASN A 160 2.67 -12.69 -5.58
CA ASN A 160 3.33 -13.69 -6.41
C ASN A 160 4.76 -13.29 -6.80
N GLN A 161 5.16 -12.05 -6.49
CA GLN A 161 6.49 -11.52 -6.79
C GLN A 161 7.19 -11.20 -5.48
N ALA A 162 8.39 -11.71 -5.32
CA ALA A 162 9.19 -11.46 -4.13
C ALA A 162 9.70 -10.00 -4.10
N VAL A 163 9.72 -9.43 -2.91
CA VAL A 163 10.19 -8.06 -2.64
C VAL A 163 11.61 -7.83 -3.16
N ASN A 164 12.50 -8.78 -2.96
CA ASN A 164 13.91 -8.66 -3.36
C ASN A 164 14.15 -8.49 -4.87
N ARG A 165 13.20 -8.89 -5.72
CA ARG A 165 13.29 -8.71 -7.18
C ARG A 165 13.09 -7.26 -7.60
N HIS A 166 12.55 -6.44 -6.72
CA HIS A 166 12.14 -5.06 -6.98
C HIS A 166 12.76 -4.06 -6.03
N SER A 167 13.78 -4.46 -5.24
CA SER A 167 14.41 -3.65 -4.19
C SER A 167 14.87 -2.27 -4.64
N LYS A 168 15.38 -2.15 -5.86
CA LYS A 168 15.80 -0.86 -6.44
C LYS A 168 14.68 0.20 -6.52
N LYS A 169 13.42 -0.19 -6.37
CA LYS A 169 12.28 0.74 -6.41
C LYS A 169 11.98 1.37 -5.04
N PHE A 170 12.47 0.78 -3.96
CA PHE A 170 12.15 1.16 -2.59
C PHE A 170 13.30 0.83 -1.62
N GLU A 171 14.53 1.21 -1.98
CA GLU A 171 15.77 0.89 -1.23
C GLU A 171 15.65 1.24 0.25
N ASP A 172 15.09 2.41 0.58
CA ASP A 172 14.98 2.90 1.96
C ASP A 172 14.03 2.09 2.85
N ILE A 173 13.09 1.36 2.25
CA ILE A 173 12.08 0.57 2.96
C ILE A 173 12.18 -0.94 2.67
N GLU A 174 13.24 -1.37 1.98
CA GLU A 174 13.42 -2.77 1.56
C GLU A 174 13.39 -3.73 2.74
N GLU A 175 14.07 -3.40 3.84
CA GLU A 175 14.13 -4.25 5.04
C GLU A 175 12.74 -4.45 5.64
N MET A 176 12.00 -3.36 5.84
CA MET A 176 10.63 -3.41 6.36
C MET A 176 9.70 -4.24 5.47
N MET A 177 9.79 -4.05 4.14
CA MET A 177 8.96 -4.77 3.18
C MET A 177 9.28 -6.27 3.12
N LYS A 178 10.54 -6.67 3.30
CA LYS A 178 10.95 -8.07 3.39
C LYS A 178 10.46 -8.75 4.67
N ILE A 179 10.51 -8.06 5.80
CA ILE A 179 9.93 -8.56 7.06
C ILE A 179 8.42 -8.73 6.90
N ALA A 180 7.75 -7.74 6.31
CA ALA A 180 6.33 -7.80 6.01
C ALA A 180 5.97 -9.00 5.09
N GLU A 181 6.79 -9.26 4.06
CA GLU A 181 6.65 -10.42 3.18
C GLU A 181 6.76 -11.73 3.96
N CYS A 182 7.76 -11.87 4.83
CA CYS A 182 7.93 -13.08 5.64
C CYS A 182 6.70 -13.36 6.54
N ILE A 183 6.18 -12.33 7.19
CA ILE A 183 4.99 -12.46 8.05
C ILE A 183 3.76 -12.89 7.24
N VAL A 184 3.52 -12.23 6.10
CA VAL A 184 2.36 -12.52 5.25
C VAL A 184 2.48 -13.92 4.64
N ASP A 185 3.66 -14.33 4.24
CA ASP A 185 3.93 -15.64 3.67
C ASP A 185 3.70 -16.74 4.72
N PHE A 186 4.21 -16.55 5.92
CA PHE A 186 3.98 -17.47 7.04
C PHE A 186 2.48 -17.63 7.33
N GLN A 187 1.74 -16.53 7.41
CA GLN A 187 0.29 -16.58 7.66
C GLN A 187 -0.46 -17.29 6.52
N TYR A 188 -0.08 -17.01 5.27
CA TYR A 188 -0.67 -17.64 4.09
C TYR A 188 -0.45 -19.15 4.09
N GLU A 189 0.77 -19.61 4.37
CA GLU A 189 1.15 -21.03 4.45
C GLU A 189 0.44 -21.77 5.58
N ASN A 190 0.07 -21.05 6.66
CA ASN A 190 -0.72 -21.57 7.78
C ASN A 190 -2.24 -21.43 7.59
N GLY A 191 -2.71 -21.24 6.36
CA GLY A 191 -4.14 -21.23 6.00
C GLY A 191 -4.86 -19.89 6.21
N ASN A 192 -4.17 -18.85 6.67
CA ASN A 192 -4.74 -17.52 6.78
C ASN A 192 -4.54 -16.72 5.47
N GLU A 193 -5.20 -17.19 4.41
CA GLU A 193 -5.00 -16.68 3.05
C GLU A 193 -5.35 -15.20 2.88
N ARG A 194 -6.23 -14.65 3.73
CA ARG A 194 -6.67 -13.25 3.68
C ARG A 194 -5.91 -12.33 4.61
N PHE A 195 -4.83 -12.81 5.21
CA PHE A 195 -4.01 -12.00 6.08
C PHE A 195 -3.34 -10.84 5.31
N TYR A 196 -3.27 -9.72 5.96
CA TYR A 196 -2.57 -8.54 5.48
C TYR A 196 -2.04 -7.71 6.65
N LEU A 197 -1.10 -6.86 6.33
CA LEU A 197 -0.56 -5.86 7.25
C LEU A 197 -0.35 -4.53 6.53
N TYR A 198 -0.08 -3.49 7.30
CA TYR A 198 0.28 -2.17 6.80
C TYR A 198 1.75 -1.90 7.08
N CYS A 199 2.49 -1.52 6.03
CA CYS A 199 3.78 -0.87 6.16
C CYS A 199 3.53 0.63 6.12
N ASP A 200 3.68 1.30 7.26
CA ASP A 200 3.59 2.74 7.41
C ASP A 200 4.97 3.32 7.06
N ILE A 201 5.07 3.95 5.90
CA ILE A 201 6.34 4.42 5.35
C ILE A 201 6.80 5.66 6.11
N ASP A 202 5.88 6.57 6.43
CA ASP A 202 6.21 7.83 7.11
C ASP A 202 6.82 7.60 8.49
N TRP A 203 6.41 6.53 9.19
CA TRP A 203 6.89 6.19 10.54
C TRP A 203 7.84 4.99 10.56
N GLY A 204 8.09 4.33 9.43
CA GLY A 204 8.92 3.12 9.37
C GLY A 204 8.37 1.99 10.23
N LYS A 205 7.06 1.77 10.28
CA LYS A 205 6.41 0.79 11.18
C LYS A 205 5.55 -0.22 10.41
N ILE A 206 5.53 -1.43 10.93
CA ILE A 206 4.62 -2.49 10.47
C ILE A 206 3.43 -2.56 11.44
N LYS A 207 2.22 -2.41 10.93
CA LYS A 207 0.98 -2.35 11.70
C LYS A 207 -0.04 -3.38 11.20
N GLY A 208 -0.91 -3.85 12.08
CA GLY A 208 -1.96 -4.80 11.73
C GLY A 208 -2.35 -5.70 12.89
N LYS A 209 -2.98 -6.83 12.59
CA LYS A 209 -3.27 -7.88 13.57
C LYS A 209 -2.04 -8.77 13.78
N ILE A 210 -1.02 -8.21 14.42
CA ILE A 210 0.28 -8.86 14.62
C ILE A 210 0.49 -9.04 16.12
N THR A 211 0.68 -10.29 16.56
CA THR A 211 1.18 -10.59 17.89
C THR A 211 2.70 -10.47 17.93
N GLU A 212 3.28 -10.33 19.10
CA GLU A 212 4.74 -10.30 19.26
C GLU A 212 5.40 -11.57 18.72
N ASP A 213 4.81 -12.75 18.99
CA ASP A 213 5.30 -14.02 18.47
C ASP A 213 5.32 -14.06 16.93
N LEU A 214 4.26 -13.56 16.30
CA LEU A 214 4.19 -13.49 14.83
C LEU A 214 5.24 -12.51 14.27
N ALA A 215 5.46 -11.37 14.93
CA ALA A 215 6.51 -10.43 14.55
C ALA A 215 7.90 -11.06 14.66
N LEU A 216 8.17 -11.75 15.78
CA LEU A 216 9.42 -12.46 16.01
C LEU A 216 9.66 -13.56 14.98
N GLN A 217 8.63 -14.35 14.65
CA GLN A 217 8.71 -15.37 13.60
C GLN A 217 9.08 -14.75 12.23
N GLY A 218 8.39 -13.67 11.82
CA GLY A 218 8.69 -13.00 10.56
C GLY A 218 10.10 -12.40 10.51
N ILE A 219 10.59 -11.86 11.64
CA ILE A 219 11.96 -11.36 11.75
C ILE A 219 12.96 -12.50 11.64
N GLU A 220 12.73 -13.64 12.31
CA GLU A 220 13.59 -14.82 12.21
C GLU A 220 13.68 -15.33 10.76
N ASP A 221 12.55 -15.49 10.09
CA ASP A 221 12.51 -15.90 8.69
C ASP A 221 13.25 -14.94 7.78
N TYR A 222 13.08 -13.62 8.00
CA TYR A 222 13.82 -12.59 7.29
C TYR A 222 15.33 -12.71 7.51
N MET A 223 15.76 -12.84 8.76
CA MET A 223 17.17 -12.94 9.11
C MET A 223 17.80 -14.22 8.52
N MET A 224 17.08 -15.34 8.53
CA MET A 224 17.54 -16.59 7.91
C MET A 224 17.69 -16.46 6.39
N LYS A 225 16.70 -15.90 5.71
CA LYS A 225 16.73 -15.69 4.25
C LYS A 225 17.80 -14.68 3.81
N ASN A 226 18.21 -13.79 4.70
CA ASN A 226 19.17 -12.71 4.41
C ASN A 226 20.42 -12.77 5.32
N TYR A 227 20.79 -13.94 5.81
CA TYR A 227 21.82 -14.14 6.84
C TYR A 227 23.14 -13.41 6.55
N SER A 228 23.66 -13.55 5.34
CA SER A 228 24.92 -12.92 4.92
C SER A 228 24.88 -11.38 4.92
N LYS A 229 23.70 -10.80 4.68
CA LYS A 229 23.51 -9.34 4.65
C LYS A 229 23.15 -8.75 6.01
N VAL A 230 22.52 -9.54 6.87
CA VAL A 230 21.95 -9.05 8.14
C VAL A 230 22.78 -9.49 9.34
N ILE A 231 23.16 -10.74 9.44
CA ILE A 231 23.85 -11.29 10.63
C ILE A 231 25.36 -11.25 10.49
N THR A 232 25.90 -11.56 9.30
CA THR A 232 27.36 -11.56 9.11
C THR A 232 28.01 -10.20 9.42
N PRO A 233 27.44 -9.05 9.02
CA PRO A 233 27.98 -7.74 9.42
C PRO A 233 27.94 -7.53 10.95
N GLU A 234 26.86 -7.96 11.60
CA GLU A 234 26.74 -7.82 13.07
C GLU A 234 27.86 -8.59 13.81
N THR A 235 28.16 -9.82 13.37
CA THR A 235 29.22 -10.63 13.99
C THR A 235 30.63 -10.07 13.82
N ARG A 236 30.80 -9.13 12.89
CA ARG A 236 32.08 -8.47 12.58
C ARG A 236 32.24 -7.08 13.22
N LYS A 237 31.17 -6.59 13.89
CA LYS A 237 31.27 -5.28 14.57
C LYS A 237 32.35 -5.27 15.63
N ILE A 238 33.16 -4.19 15.62
CA ILE A 238 34.15 -3.91 16.64
C ILE A 238 33.79 -2.60 17.37
N ASN A 239 34.14 -2.50 18.63
CA ASN A 239 34.02 -1.28 19.43
C ASN A 239 35.19 -0.29 19.15
N LEU A 240 35.19 0.85 19.81
CA LEU A 240 36.20 1.87 19.69
C LEU A 240 37.62 1.38 20.13
N GLN A 241 37.66 0.33 20.95
CA GLN A 241 38.89 -0.30 21.43
C GLN A 241 39.40 -1.41 20.47
N GLY A 242 38.68 -1.67 19.35
CA GLY A 242 39.05 -2.72 18.40
C GLY A 242 38.63 -4.13 18.80
N GLU A 243 37.83 -4.28 19.85
CA GLU A 243 37.31 -5.55 20.32
C GLU A 243 35.97 -5.89 19.66
N LYS A 244 35.68 -7.19 19.51
CA LYS A 244 34.38 -7.63 18.98
C LYS A 244 33.26 -7.19 19.92
N VAL A 245 32.23 -6.56 19.37
CA VAL A 245 31.01 -6.18 20.12
C VAL A 245 30.25 -7.40 20.62
N PHE A 246 30.17 -8.47 19.81
CA PHE A 246 29.54 -9.74 20.17
C PHE A 246 30.54 -10.87 20.19
N LYS A 247 30.55 -11.63 21.27
CA LYS A 247 31.45 -12.80 21.45
C LYS A 247 31.04 -13.98 20.59
N THR A 248 29.74 -14.14 20.40
CA THR A 248 29.16 -15.26 19.65
C THR A 248 28.18 -14.80 18.57
N THR A 249 27.96 -15.63 17.56
CA THR A 249 26.93 -15.39 16.54
C THR A 249 25.53 -15.37 17.17
N ALA A 250 25.29 -16.16 18.21
CA ALA A 250 24.00 -16.19 18.91
C ALA A 250 23.69 -14.83 19.57
N GLU A 251 24.67 -14.21 20.22
CA GLU A 251 24.52 -12.86 20.79
C GLU A 251 24.20 -11.81 19.71
N ALA A 252 24.93 -11.81 18.60
CA ALA A 252 24.71 -10.91 17.48
C ALA A 252 23.30 -11.10 16.89
N THR A 253 22.86 -12.35 16.74
CA THR A 253 21.51 -12.69 16.23
C THR A 253 20.41 -12.20 17.16
N MET A 254 20.56 -12.44 18.46
CA MET A 254 19.58 -12.01 19.47
C MET A 254 19.50 -10.49 19.55
N TYR A 255 20.63 -9.81 19.51
CA TYR A 255 20.68 -8.34 19.45
C TYR A 255 19.92 -7.79 18.22
N LYS A 256 20.24 -8.30 17.01
CA LYS A 256 19.62 -7.86 15.77
C LYS A 256 18.13 -8.14 15.75
N LYS A 257 17.70 -9.30 16.25
CA LYS A 257 16.28 -9.64 16.39
C LYS A 257 15.52 -8.62 17.24
N LYS A 258 16.10 -8.25 18.41
CA LYS A 258 15.54 -7.23 19.30
C LYS A 258 15.52 -5.84 18.66
N GLU A 259 16.59 -5.46 17.98
CA GLU A 259 16.68 -4.20 17.23
C GLU A 259 15.57 -4.10 16.19
N LEU A 260 15.38 -5.12 15.34
CA LEU A 260 14.34 -5.15 14.32
C LEU A 260 12.92 -5.10 14.91
N LEU A 261 12.71 -5.80 16.03
CA LEU A 261 11.43 -5.76 16.74
C LEU A 261 11.11 -4.33 17.24
N LEU A 262 12.06 -3.66 17.85
CA LEU A 262 11.90 -2.29 18.32
C LEU A 262 11.73 -1.30 17.16
N ASN A 263 12.51 -1.47 16.09
CA ASN A 263 12.46 -0.57 14.95
C ASN A 263 11.10 -0.61 14.24
N TYR A 264 10.55 -1.80 14.02
CA TYR A 264 9.38 -1.94 13.15
C TYR A 264 8.05 -2.18 13.89
N PHE A 265 8.05 -2.64 15.16
CA PHE A 265 6.83 -3.04 15.86
C PHE A 265 6.57 -2.31 17.16
N SER A 266 7.49 -1.47 17.65
CA SER A 266 7.22 -0.67 18.85
C SER A 266 6.05 0.28 18.63
N LYS A 267 5.19 0.42 19.64
CA LYS A 267 4.18 1.48 19.67
C LYS A 267 4.88 2.82 19.93
N HIS A 268 4.49 3.83 19.19
CA HIS A 268 4.78 5.22 19.54
C HIS A 268 3.88 5.70 20.66
#